data_b78944400b4eb456e255ee137638a3c5
#
_entry.id   b78944400b4eb456e255ee137638a3c5
#
_cell.length_a   1.000
_cell.length_b   1.000
_cell.length_c   1.000
_cell.angle_alpha   90.00
_cell.angle_beta   90.00
_cell.angle_gamma   90.00
#
_symmetry.space_group_name_H-M   'P 1'
#
loop_
_entity.id
_entity.type
_entity.pdbx_description
1 polymer ?
#
loop_
_entity_poly.entity_id
_entity_poly.type
_entity_poly.pdbx_seq_one_letter_code
_entity_poly.pdbx_strand_id
1 'polypeptide(L)'
;EEFAGSAYDNDIIVAIIVKKHDINVFYEAVRITQTDLPVLTCCASRDLKDNSCNVVIGARPGRAMRVKDTHNILSEIVSRNDNISNDIVCNKDEKENIENNTSADIDINERIDKFAKYAKETVPTQSNMRGSAEYRSHLTEVLVKRALEQLFINKD
;
A
#
# COMPACT_ATOMS: atom_id res chain seq x y z
N GLU A 1 -4.04 16.57 4.51
CA GLU A 1 -3.31 16.98 5.74
C GLU A 1 -3.96 18.19 6.43
N GLU A 2 -4.61 19.09 5.70
CA GLU A 2 -5.26 20.30 6.26
C GLU A 2 -6.40 19.97 7.24
N PHE A 3 -7.08 18.85 7.06
CA PHE A 3 -8.13 18.37 7.98
C PHE A 3 -7.61 17.56 9.16
N ALA A 4 -6.32 17.43 9.31
CA ALA A 4 -5.72 16.64 10.39
C ALA A 4 -5.70 17.36 11.76
N GLY A 5 -6.05 18.62 11.83
CA GLY A 5 -6.19 19.40 13.05
C GLY A 5 -7.56 20.06 13.13
N SER A 6 -8.15 20.09 14.31
CA SER A 6 -9.39 20.82 14.60
C SER A 6 -9.16 22.35 14.59
N ALA A 7 -8.55 22.88 13.53
CA ALA A 7 -8.28 24.31 13.45
C ALA A 7 -9.56 25.15 13.22
N TYR A 8 -10.69 24.48 12.95
CA TYR A 8 -11.93 25.13 12.51
C TYR A 8 -13.12 24.62 13.32
N ASP A 9 -13.11 24.84 14.61
CA ASP A 9 -14.18 24.36 15.52
C ASP A 9 -15.57 24.95 15.22
N ASN A 10 -15.64 26.04 14.44
CA ASN A 10 -16.90 26.73 14.11
C ASN A 10 -17.18 26.80 12.60
N ASP A 11 -16.42 26.11 11.77
CA ASP A 11 -16.58 26.18 10.31
C ASP A 11 -17.37 25.00 9.75
N ILE A 12 -18.08 25.24 8.66
CA ILE A 12 -18.82 24.21 7.92
C ILE A 12 -18.02 23.85 6.66
N ILE A 13 -17.76 22.57 6.47
CA ILE A 13 -17.12 22.08 5.24
C ILE A 13 -18.11 22.27 4.08
N VAL A 14 -17.80 23.18 3.16
CA VAL A 14 -18.63 23.46 1.98
C VAL A 14 -18.28 22.50 0.82
N ALA A 15 -17.01 22.17 0.62
CA ALA A 15 -16.58 21.30 -0.46
C ALA A 15 -15.25 20.62 -0.13
N ILE A 16 -15.05 19.41 -0.67
CA ILE A 16 -13.79 18.70 -0.68
C ILE A 16 -13.32 18.63 -2.15
N ILE A 17 -12.16 19.21 -2.44
CA ILE A 17 -11.59 19.23 -3.79
C ILE A 17 -10.52 18.14 -3.87
N VAL A 18 -10.75 17.16 -4.75
CA VAL A 18 -9.79 16.08 -5.03
C VAL A 18 -9.26 16.27 -6.45
N LYS A 19 -7.95 16.45 -6.57
CA LYS A 19 -7.29 16.49 -7.89
C LYS A 19 -7.32 15.09 -8.50
N LYS A 20 -7.71 15.02 -9.79
CA LYS A 20 -7.64 13.76 -10.54
C LYS A 20 -6.18 13.50 -10.92
N HIS A 21 -5.67 12.34 -10.51
CA HIS A 21 -4.34 11.85 -10.84
C HIS A 21 -4.46 10.51 -11.58
N ASP A 22 -3.49 10.20 -12.42
CA ASP A 22 -3.37 8.90 -13.07
C ASP A 22 -2.63 7.97 -12.10
N ILE A 23 -3.38 7.35 -11.19
CA ILE A 23 -2.87 6.49 -10.13
C ILE A 23 -3.50 5.11 -10.16
N ASN A 24 -2.71 4.08 -9.93
CA ASN A 24 -3.20 2.77 -9.57
C ASN A 24 -3.38 2.70 -8.05
N VAL A 25 -4.54 2.25 -7.60
CA VAL A 25 -4.88 2.20 -6.17
C VAL A 25 -5.45 0.84 -5.82
N PHE A 26 -4.95 0.26 -4.75
CA PHE A 26 -5.55 -0.88 -4.09
C PHE A 26 -5.98 -0.49 -2.67
N TYR A 27 -7.22 -0.81 -2.31
CA TYR A 27 -7.78 -0.55 -0.99
C TYR A 27 -8.41 -1.79 -0.41
N GLU A 28 -8.03 -2.14 0.80
CA GLU A 28 -8.63 -3.25 1.55
C GLU A 28 -9.01 -2.82 2.96
N ALA A 29 -10.14 -3.33 3.45
CA ALA A 29 -10.65 -3.05 4.78
C ALA A 29 -11.10 -4.34 5.46
N VAL A 30 -10.52 -4.66 6.61
CA VAL A 30 -10.95 -5.79 7.44
C VAL A 30 -12.07 -5.33 8.38
N ARG A 31 -13.21 -6.03 8.33
CA ARG A 31 -14.41 -5.76 9.13
C ARG A 31 -14.89 -7.02 9.81
N ILE A 32 -15.54 -6.89 10.95
CA ILE A 32 -16.18 -8.02 11.65
C ILE A 32 -17.47 -8.40 10.95
N THR A 33 -18.28 -7.41 10.59
CA THR A 33 -19.47 -7.58 9.77
C THR A 33 -19.45 -6.63 8.58
N GLN A 34 -20.28 -6.88 7.58
CA GLN A 34 -20.28 -6.08 6.35
C GLN A 34 -20.61 -4.60 6.57
N THR A 35 -21.42 -4.29 7.57
CA THR A 35 -21.89 -2.94 7.90
C THR A 35 -21.05 -2.24 8.96
N ASP A 36 -20.12 -2.94 9.62
CA ASP A 36 -19.30 -2.37 10.67
C ASP A 36 -18.22 -1.42 10.16
N LEU A 37 -17.79 -0.53 11.05
CA LEU A 37 -16.57 0.22 10.86
C LEU A 37 -15.38 -0.74 10.84
N PRO A 38 -14.38 -0.50 9.98
CA PRO A 38 -13.26 -1.42 9.83
C PRO A 38 -12.41 -1.52 11.10
N VAL A 39 -11.88 -2.70 11.32
CA VAL A 39 -10.85 -2.97 12.34
C VAL A 39 -9.53 -2.31 11.94
N LEU A 40 -9.17 -2.45 10.66
CA LEU A 40 -8.01 -1.84 10.02
C LEU A 40 -8.30 -1.63 8.54
N THR A 41 -7.71 -0.60 7.95
CA THR A 41 -7.74 -0.35 6.51
C THR A 41 -6.33 -0.17 5.98
N CYS A 42 -6.08 -0.64 4.77
CA CYS A 42 -4.85 -0.40 4.04
C CYS A 42 -5.18 0.15 2.66
N CYS A 43 -4.46 1.17 2.25
CA CYS A 43 -4.52 1.72 0.91
C CYS A 43 -3.09 1.81 0.37
N ALA A 44 -2.81 1.14 -0.73
CA ALA A 44 -1.57 1.32 -1.48
C ALA A 44 -1.88 2.02 -2.79
N SER A 45 -1.03 2.95 -3.19
CA SER A 45 -1.19 3.68 -4.45
C SER A 45 0.15 3.87 -5.15
N ARG A 46 0.14 3.79 -6.48
CA ARG A 46 1.27 4.11 -7.34
C ARG A 46 0.84 5.20 -8.33
N ASP A 47 1.55 6.31 -8.35
CA ASP A 47 1.40 7.34 -9.38
C ASP A 47 2.11 6.87 -10.66
N LEU A 48 1.41 6.94 -11.80
CA LEU A 48 1.95 6.47 -13.07
C LEU A 48 2.87 7.49 -13.75
N LYS A 49 2.91 8.74 -13.26
CA LYS A 49 3.73 9.81 -13.82
C LYS A 49 5.11 9.90 -13.19
N ASP A 50 5.16 9.91 -11.87
CA ASP A 50 6.40 10.05 -11.10
C ASP A 50 6.84 8.72 -10.45
N ASN A 51 6.09 7.65 -10.70
CA ASN A 51 6.33 6.33 -10.14
C ASN A 51 6.38 6.29 -8.60
N SER A 52 5.85 7.32 -7.94
CA SER A 52 5.82 7.34 -6.49
C SER A 52 4.82 6.32 -5.93
N CYS A 53 5.25 5.56 -4.94
CA CYS A 53 4.40 4.60 -4.24
C CYS A 53 4.11 5.06 -2.82
N ASN A 54 2.87 4.95 -2.40
CA ASN A 54 2.42 5.35 -1.07
C ASN A 54 1.58 4.26 -0.44
N VAL A 55 1.81 4.00 0.84
CA VAL A 55 1.01 3.09 1.66
C VAL A 55 0.44 3.85 2.85
N VAL A 56 -0.86 3.74 3.05
CA VAL A 56 -1.59 4.42 4.13
C VAL A 56 -2.37 3.40 4.95
N ILE A 57 -2.19 3.43 6.27
CA ILE A 57 -2.91 2.57 7.21
C ILE A 57 -3.91 3.42 7.99
N GLY A 58 -5.18 3.01 7.99
CA GLY A 58 -6.28 3.66 8.69
C GLY A 58 -6.98 2.75 9.67
N ALA A 59 -7.93 3.30 10.43
CA ALA A 59 -8.73 2.62 11.45
C ALA A 59 -7.92 1.95 12.58
N ARG A 60 -6.75 2.46 12.91
CA ARG A 60 -5.76 1.89 13.85
C ARG A 60 -5.88 2.24 15.35
N PRO A 61 -6.88 2.60 16.00
CA PRO A 61 -7.81 3.68 16.30
C PRO A 61 -7.21 5.10 16.39
N GLY A 62 -6.31 5.44 15.67
CA GLY A 62 -5.83 6.82 15.48
C GLY A 62 -6.17 7.31 14.08
N ARG A 63 -5.66 8.48 13.74
CA ARG A 63 -5.75 9.01 12.37
C ARG A 63 -5.06 8.07 11.39
N ALA A 64 -5.53 8.05 10.15
CA ALA A 64 -4.80 7.38 9.07
C ALA A 64 -3.36 7.90 8.99
N MET A 65 -2.43 7.00 8.78
CA MET A 65 -1.00 7.28 8.76
C MET A 65 -0.39 6.75 7.46
N ARG A 66 0.36 7.61 6.77
CA ARG A 66 1.20 7.19 5.67
C ARG A 66 2.47 6.54 6.22
N VAL A 67 2.77 5.34 5.76
CA VAL A 67 4.03 4.66 6.07
C VAL A 67 5.15 5.32 5.27
N LYS A 68 6.14 5.92 5.95
CA LYS A 68 7.28 6.55 5.29
C LYS A 68 8.26 5.47 4.85
N ASP A 69 8.63 5.48 3.58
CA ASP A 69 9.66 4.59 3.05
C ASP A 69 11.06 5.15 3.34
N THR A 70 11.53 4.97 4.59
CA THR A 70 12.83 5.46 5.03
C THR A 70 14.02 4.66 4.45
N HIS A 71 13.74 3.47 3.92
CA HIS A 71 14.75 2.56 3.38
C HIS A 71 14.72 2.46 1.85
N ASN A 72 13.90 3.28 1.19
CA ASN A 72 13.71 3.30 -0.27
C ASN A 72 13.28 1.94 -0.87
N ILE A 73 12.66 1.06 -0.06
CA ILE A 73 12.25 -0.28 -0.47
C ILE A 73 11.18 -0.20 -1.57
N LEU A 74 10.20 0.70 -1.41
CA LEU A 74 9.14 0.90 -2.41
C LEU A 74 9.70 1.46 -3.73
N SER A 75 10.63 2.39 -3.64
CA SER A 75 11.30 2.97 -4.82
C SER A 75 12.09 1.91 -5.61
N GLU A 76 12.73 0.97 -4.91
CA GLU A 76 13.44 -0.14 -5.53
C GLU A 76 12.49 -1.15 -6.20
N ILE A 77 11.33 -1.45 -5.58
CA ILE A 77 10.28 -2.30 -6.18
C ILE A 77 9.77 -1.68 -7.47
N VAL A 78 9.48 -0.37 -7.46
CA VAL A 78 8.99 0.36 -8.63
C VAL A 78 10.00 0.30 -9.77
N SER A 79 11.27 0.62 -9.51
CA SER A 79 12.34 0.64 -10.53
C SER A 79 12.53 -0.72 -11.20
N ARG A 80 12.42 -1.82 -10.44
CA ARG A 80 12.56 -3.17 -10.98
C ARG A 80 11.36 -3.60 -11.82
N ASN A 81 10.15 -3.26 -11.37
CA ASN A 81 8.93 -3.59 -12.11
C ASN A 81 8.90 -2.90 -13.50
N ASP A 82 9.43 -1.68 -13.60
CA ASP A 82 9.52 -0.96 -14.87
C ASP A 82 10.54 -1.60 -15.84
N ASN A 83 11.65 -2.14 -15.32
CA ASN A 83 12.64 -2.86 -16.13
C ASN A 83 12.06 -4.16 -16.71
N ILE A 84 11.33 -4.94 -15.91
CA ILE A 84 10.64 -6.16 -16.37
C ILE A 84 9.62 -5.83 -17.48
N SER A 85 8.88 -4.75 -17.33
CA SER A 85 7.87 -4.32 -18.32
C SER A 85 8.50 -3.86 -19.65
N ASN A 86 9.71 -3.30 -19.62
CA ASN A 86 10.44 -2.86 -20.81
C ASN A 86 11.11 -4.03 -21.55
N ASP A 87 11.61 -5.04 -20.85
CA ASP A 87 12.24 -6.21 -21.46
C ASP A 87 11.23 -7.07 -22.21
N ILE A 88 9.98 -7.14 -21.78
CA ILE A 88 8.89 -7.89 -22.43
C ILE A 88 8.47 -7.24 -23.78
N VAL A 89 8.62 -5.93 -23.95
CA VAL A 89 8.23 -5.22 -25.18
C VAL A 89 9.26 -5.40 -26.30
N CYS A 90 10.52 -5.71 -25.99
CA CYS A 90 11.59 -5.81 -26.96
C CYS A 90 11.77 -7.19 -27.63
N ASN A 91 11.19 -8.27 -27.12
CA ASN A 91 11.41 -9.62 -27.61
C ASN A 91 10.10 -10.31 -28.02
N LYS A 92 9.63 -10.03 -29.24
CA LYS A 92 8.50 -10.78 -29.86
C LYS A 92 8.87 -12.09 -30.54
N ASP A 93 10.14 -12.42 -30.64
CA ASP A 93 10.61 -13.61 -31.31
C ASP A 93 11.63 -14.36 -30.44
N GLU A 94 11.18 -15.04 -29.39
CA GLU A 94 11.90 -16.20 -28.83
C GLU A 94 11.13 -16.80 -27.65
N LYS A 95 10.69 -18.03 -27.84
CA LYS A 95 10.01 -18.87 -26.83
C LYS A 95 11.02 -19.54 -25.87
N GLU A 96 11.90 -18.77 -25.26
CA GLU A 96 12.81 -19.30 -24.24
C GLU A 96 13.09 -18.22 -23.22
N ASN A 97 12.27 -18.09 -22.17
CA ASN A 97 12.66 -17.41 -20.92
C ASN A 97 11.56 -17.47 -19.86
N ILE A 98 11.13 -18.70 -19.51
CA ILE A 98 10.23 -18.90 -18.35
C ILE A 98 11.01 -18.83 -17.02
N GLU A 99 12.33 -19.04 -17.06
CA GLU A 99 13.16 -19.09 -15.83
C GLU A 99 13.60 -17.71 -15.30
N ASN A 100 13.67 -16.67 -16.13
CA ASN A 100 14.13 -15.36 -15.71
C ASN A 100 13.04 -14.55 -14.95
N ASN A 101 11.74 -14.79 -15.21
CA ASN A 101 10.66 -14.15 -14.50
C ASN A 101 10.56 -14.62 -13.04
N THR A 102 10.88 -15.87 -12.76
CA THR A 102 10.79 -16.47 -11.42
C THR A 102 11.78 -15.83 -10.42
N SER A 103 12.99 -15.51 -10.87
CA SER A 103 14.03 -14.91 -10.00
C SER A 103 13.73 -13.43 -9.68
N ALA A 104 13.18 -12.69 -10.62
CA ALA A 104 12.81 -11.29 -10.43
C ALA A 104 11.57 -11.15 -9.52
N ASP A 105 10.60 -12.05 -9.69
CA ASP A 105 9.40 -12.10 -8.84
C ASP A 105 9.74 -12.51 -7.40
N ILE A 106 10.70 -13.39 -7.20
CA ILE A 106 11.19 -13.78 -5.87
C ILE A 106 11.80 -12.59 -5.15
N ASP A 107 12.64 -11.80 -5.83
CA ASP A 107 13.26 -10.61 -5.25
C ASP A 107 12.23 -9.51 -4.92
N ILE A 108 11.20 -9.31 -5.76
CA ILE A 108 10.10 -8.39 -5.48
C ILE A 108 9.31 -8.84 -4.25
N ASN A 109 8.97 -10.13 -4.15
CA ASN A 109 8.25 -10.70 -3.01
C ASN A 109 9.03 -10.52 -1.69
N GLU A 110 10.34 -10.77 -1.70
CA GLU A 110 11.19 -10.55 -0.52
C GLU A 110 11.19 -9.07 -0.06
N ARG A 111 11.19 -8.13 -1.01
CA ARG A 111 11.14 -6.70 -0.70
C ARG A 111 9.78 -6.28 -0.16
N ILE A 112 8.69 -6.82 -0.72
CA ILE A 112 7.33 -6.63 -0.20
C ILE A 112 7.25 -7.13 1.24
N ASP A 113 7.79 -8.31 1.53
CA ASP A 113 7.82 -8.86 2.88
C ASP A 113 8.64 -8.00 3.86
N LYS A 114 9.77 -7.48 3.42
CA LYS A 114 10.59 -6.55 4.22
C LYS A 114 9.83 -5.26 4.53
N PHE A 115 9.16 -4.68 3.54
CA PHE A 115 8.37 -3.46 3.76
C PHE A 115 7.15 -3.72 4.64
N ALA A 116 6.47 -4.85 4.49
CA ALA A 116 5.33 -5.22 5.33
C ALA A 116 5.72 -5.38 6.80
N LYS A 117 6.86 -6.01 7.08
CA LYS A 117 7.42 -6.12 8.44
C LYS A 117 7.80 -4.74 8.99
N TYR A 118 8.45 -3.91 8.20
CA TYR A 118 8.77 -2.54 8.57
C TYR A 118 7.51 -1.72 8.90
N ALA A 119 6.46 -1.84 8.09
CA ALA A 119 5.18 -1.18 8.33
C ALA A 119 4.54 -1.62 9.66
N LYS A 120 4.59 -2.92 9.99
CA LYS A 120 4.12 -3.48 11.26
C LYS A 120 4.84 -2.86 12.47
N GLU A 121 6.14 -2.65 12.38
CA GLU A 121 6.95 -2.09 13.46
C GLU A 121 6.78 -0.58 13.60
N THR A 122 6.58 0.11 12.48
CA THR A 122 6.52 1.58 12.43
C THR A 122 5.14 2.14 12.73
N VAL A 123 4.07 1.43 12.36
CA VAL A 123 2.70 1.91 12.54
C VAL A 123 2.20 1.62 13.96
N PRO A 124 2.02 2.66 14.80
CA PRO A 124 1.47 2.46 16.14
C PRO A 124 0.00 2.07 16.05
N THR A 125 -0.36 0.98 16.67
CA THR A 125 -1.73 0.47 16.78
C THR A 125 -2.22 0.55 18.23
N GLN A 126 -3.53 0.63 18.43
CA GLN A 126 -4.17 0.69 19.74
C GLN A 126 -5.33 -0.31 19.82
N SER A 127 -5.65 -0.73 21.05
CA SER A 127 -6.79 -1.60 21.31
C SER A 127 -8.08 -0.81 21.45
N ASN A 128 -9.19 -1.38 20.99
CA ASN A 128 -10.55 -0.94 21.32
C ASN A 128 -11.51 -2.14 21.24
N MET A 129 -12.83 -1.88 21.36
CA MET A 129 -13.85 -2.93 21.33
C MET A 129 -13.86 -3.79 20.05
N ARG A 130 -13.24 -3.32 18.94
CA ARG A 130 -13.20 -4.03 17.64
C ARG A 130 -11.97 -4.89 17.45
N GLY A 131 -10.93 -4.73 18.26
CA GLY A 131 -9.71 -5.53 18.14
C GLY A 131 -8.57 -5.02 19.01
N SER A 132 -7.66 -5.93 19.34
CA SER A 132 -6.46 -5.62 20.11
C SER A 132 -5.40 -4.90 19.25
N ALA A 133 -4.45 -4.25 19.91
CA ALA A 133 -3.31 -3.61 19.26
C ALA A 133 -2.44 -4.65 18.52
N GLU A 134 -2.24 -5.82 19.12
CA GLU A 134 -1.46 -6.92 18.55
C GLU A 134 -2.11 -7.46 17.26
N TYR A 135 -3.43 -7.67 17.30
CA TYR A 135 -4.18 -8.11 16.12
C TYR A 135 -4.08 -7.10 14.97
N ARG A 136 -4.21 -5.80 15.26
CA ARG A 136 -4.05 -4.75 14.25
C ARG A 136 -2.62 -4.66 13.72
N SER A 137 -1.62 -4.84 14.57
CA SER A 137 -0.23 -4.88 14.16
C SER A 137 0.01 -6.05 13.19
N HIS A 138 -0.52 -7.24 13.50
CA HIS A 138 -0.46 -8.38 12.59
C HIS A 138 -1.22 -8.11 11.28
N LEU A 139 -2.42 -7.56 11.35
CA LEU A 139 -3.19 -7.18 10.17
C LEU A 139 -2.46 -6.14 9.30
N THR A 140 -1.70 -5.22 9.91
CA THR A 140 -0.91 -4.24 9.15
C THR A 140 0.08 -4.95 8.23
N GLU A 141 0.82 -5.93 8.73
CA GLU A 141 1.75 -6.73 7.93
C GLU A 141 1.04 -7.44 6.78
N VAL A 142 -0.06 -8.14 7.07
CA VAL A 142 -0.82 -8.93 6.08
C VAL A 142 -1.43 -8.04 5.00
N LEU A 143 -2.08 -6.92 5.39
CA LEU A 143 -2.76 -6.05 4.44
C LEU A 143 -1.77 -5.27 3.57
N VAL A 144 -0.64 -4.83 4.13
CA VAL A 144 0.41 -4.16 3.35
C VAL A 144 1.00 -5.11 2.33
N LYS A 145 1.28 -6.37 2.73
CA LYS A 145 1.77 -7.39 1.80
C LYS A 145 0.79 -7.60 0.65
N ARG A 146 -0.47 -7.88 0.93
CA ARG A 146 -1.52 -8.08 -0.09
C ARG A 146 -1.68 -6.88 -1.00
N ALA A 147 -1.70 -5.67 -0.43
CA ALA A 147 -1.88 -4.46 -1.20
C ALA A 147 -0.73 -4.21 -2.19
N LEU A 148 0.50 -4.50 -1.81
CA LEU A 148 1.66 -4.37 -2.69
C LEU A 148 1.71 -5.50 -3.72
N GLU A 149 1.37 -6.73 -3.36
CA GLU A 149 1.25 -7.85 -4.31
C GLU A 149 0.23 -7.54 -5.41
N GLN A 150 -0.95 -7.02 -5.06
CA GLN A 150 -1.97 -6.61 -6.03
C GLN A 150 -1.51 -5.44 -6.90
N LEU A 151 -0.74 -4.51 -6.34
CA LEU A 151 -0.30 -3.33 -7.06
C LEU A 151 0.85 -3.62 -8.05
N PHE A 152 1.71 -4.59 -7.74
CA PHE A 152 2.93 -4.85 -8.50
C PHE A 152 2.96 -6.20 -9.23
N ILE A 153 2.29 -7.23 -8.71
CA ILE A 153 2.37 -8.60 -9.24
C ILE A 153 1.11 -8.96 -10.00
N ASN A 154 -0.07 -8.76 -9.40
CA ASN A 154 -1.36 -9.11 -9.99
C ASN A 154 -1.91 -7.92 -10.79
N LYS A 155 -1.43 -7.74 -12.02
CA LYS A 155 -2.05 -6.83 -12.98
C LYS A 155 -3.21 -7.58 -13.65
N ASP A 156 -4.45 -7.44 -13.11
CA ASP A 156 -5.68 -7.79 -13.84
C ASP A 156 -5.93 -6.83 -15.00
#